data_47deb5786c122e99c4286363532e2c10
#
_entry.id   47deb5786c122e99c4286363532e2c10
#
_cell.length_a   1.000
_cell.length_b   1.000
_cell.length_c   1.000
_cell.angle_alpha   90.00
_cell.angle_beta   90.00
_cell.angle_gamma   90.00
#
_symmetry.space_group_name_H-M   'P 1'
#
loop_
_entity.id
_entity.type
_entity.pdbx_description
1 polymer ?
#
loop_
_entity_poly.entity_id
_entity_poly.type
_entity_poly.pdbx_seq_one_letter_code
_entity_poly.pdbx_strand_id
1 'polypeptide(L)'
;MINEYGTTAAKKEYLKRQFAKVQTPLEYEPSDAFRITGPFAAAYGLLLVLVISFLTVGVFSDEMNSESRFVYYSTKYGPTRGAAAKILAVFIIATMLYWSGMLLMSLMSFGGMGTGGAFASIQTESPYSMYGLNFLERYLLILLSGYVACLFSAGMTLLLFVKTKSAISAMSISFLLFAGLPLLAGNDAFESFRMLTPDRLFHVQDNMNNPCVYQFGTIVCSRVTLLIALYSFLLIPTVVLSYRGFRKGSM
;
A
#
# COMPACT_ATOMS: atom_id res chain seq x y z
N MET A 1 3.73 16.11 -24.45
CA MET A 1 3.19 15.43 -23.27
C MET A 1 2.17 14.35 -23.62
N ILE A 2 0.93 14.64 -24.11
CA ILE A 2 -0.05 13.59 -24.48
C ILE A 2 0.50 12.62 -25.54
N ASN A 3 1.36 13.08 -26.43
CA ASN A 3 2.00 12.24 -27.45
C ASN A 3 3.13 11.35 -26.92
N GLU A 4 3.77 11.71 -25.83
CA GLU A 4 4.84 10.92 -25.20
C GLU A 4 4.27 9.78 -24.33
N TYR A 5 3.19 10.04 -23.57
CA TYR A 5 2.57 9.06 -22.69
C TYR A 5 1.45 8.24 -23.32
N GLY A 6 0.89 8.69 -24.44
CA GLY A 6 -0.21 8.05 -25.15
C GLY A 6 0.22 7.32 -26.40
N THR A 7 0.73 6.10 -26.29
CA THR A 7 1.12 5.28 -27.45
C THR A 7 -0.07 4.80 -28.27
N THR A 8 -1.25 4.64 -27.66
CA THR A 8 -2.48 4.13 -28.28
C THR A 8 -3.58 5.20 -28.32
N ALA A 9 -4.48 5.16 -29.30
CA ALA A 9 -5.62 6.09 -29.41
C ALA A 9 -6.48 6.13 -28.14
N ALA A 10 -6.76 4.96 -27.54
CA ALA A 10 -7.53 4.85 -26.31
C ALA A 10 -6.85 5.54 -25.11
N LYS A 11 -5.52 5.42 -24.97
CA LYS A 11 -4.75 6.12 -23.93
C LYS A 11 -4.78 7.62 -24.12
N LYS A 12 -4.65 8.10 -25.38
CA LYS A 12 -4.74 9.54 -25.69
C LYS A 12 -6.11 10.11 -25.35
N GLU A 13 -7.17 9.39 -25.67
CA GLU A 13 -8.53 9.81 -25.34
C GLU A 13 -8.78 9.83 -23.84
N TYR A 14 -8.31 8.80 -23.11
CA TYR A 14 -8.37 8.77 -21.65
C TYR A 14 -7.65 9.97 -21.03
N LEU A 15 -6.42 10.25 -21.46
CA LEU A 15 -5.64 11.40 -20.96
C LEU A 15 -6.36 12.72 -21.27
N LYS A 16 -6.88 12.91 -22.47
CA LYS A 16 -7.67 14.11 -22.83
C LYS A 16 -8.87 14.29 -21.89
N ARG A 17 -9.61 13.22 -21.61
CA ARG A 17 -10.76 13.26 -20.67
C ARG A 17 -10.34 13.59 -19.23
N GLN A 18 -9.17 13.12 -18.78
CA GLN A 18 -8.69 13.45 -17.44
C GLN A 18 -8.23 14.91 -17.36
N PHE A 19 -7.43 15.40 -18.33
CA PHE A 19 -7.01 16.78 -18.36
C PHE A 19 -8.17 17.78 -18.54
N ALA A 20 -9.25 17.38 -19.21
CA ALA A 20 -10.46 18.19 -19.34
C ALA A 20 -11.21 18.41 -18.00
N LYS A 21 -10.93 17.59 -16.97
CA LYS A 21 -11.51 17.75 -15.64
C LYS A 21 -10.78 18.79 -14.79
N VAL A 22 -9.59 19.20 -15.22
CA VAL A 22 -8.80 20.20 -14.49
C VAL A 22 -9.48 21.56 -14.65
N GLN A 23 -9.87 22.16 -13.54
CA GLN A 23 -10.51 23.46 -13.50
C GLN A 23 -9.48 24.56 -13.76
N THR A 24 -9.81 25.50 -14.61
CA THR A 24 -9.03 26.71 -14.92
C THR A 24 -9.90 27.93 -14.79
N PRO A 25 -9.43 29.08 -14.23
CA PRO A 25 -8.06 29.35 -13.78
C PRO A 25 -7.70 28.58 -12.50
N LEU A 26 -6.39 28.28 -12.33
CA LEU A 26 -5.88 27.65 -11.12
C LEU A 26 -5.77 28.71 -10.02
N GLU A 27 -6.51 28.54 -8.95
CA GLU A 27 -6.39 29.37 -7.74
C GLU A 27 -5.29 28.80 -6.84
N TYR A 28 -4.36 29.64 -6.45
CA TYR A 28 -3.28 29.26 -5.53
C TYR A 28 -3.71 29.55 -4.08
N GLU A 29 -3.71 28.52 -3.27
CA GLU A 29 -3.84 28.63 -1.81
C GLU A 29 -2.68 27.90 -1.13
N PRO A 30 -2.19 28.39 0.03
CA PRO A 30 -1.18 27.70 0.82
C PRO A 30 -1.69 26.33 1.25
N SER A 31 -0.99 25.26 0.83
CA SER A 31 -1.40 23.87 1.06
C SER A 31 -0.30 23.02 1.70
N ASP A 32 0.60 23.67 2.45
CA ASP A 32 1.81 23.05 2.99
C ASP A 32 1.52 21.84 3.88
N ALA A 33 0.44 21.89 4.68
CA ALA A 33 0.02 20.77 5.50
C ALA A 33 -0.30 19.51 4.68
N PHE A 34 -0.86 19.66 3.49
CA PHE A 34 -1.17 18.54 2.59
C PHE A 34 0.07 18.04 1.82
N ARG A 35 1.04 18.92 1.57
CA ARG A 35 2.27 18.58 0.82
C ARG A 35 3.15 17.59 1.56
N ILE A 36 3.26 17.71 2.88
CA ILE A 36 4.09 16.80 3.70
C ILE A 36 3.48 15.42 3.89
N THR A 37 2.19 15.22 3.59
CA THR A 37 1.51 13.92 3.78
C THR A 37 2.11 12.80 2.95
N GLY A 38 2.47 13.06 1.69
CA GLY A 38 3.05 12.05 0.80
C GLY A 38 4.41 11.53 1.27
N PRO A 39 5.41 12.39 1.48
CA PRO A 39 6.71 12.00 2.00
C PRO A 39 6.62 11.31 3.37
N PHE A 40 5.74 11.79 4.26
CA PHE A 40 5.51 11.13 5.54
C PHE A 40 4.94 9.73 5.37
N ALA A 41 3.89 9.57 4.55
CA ALA A 41 3.26 8.27 4.30
C ALA A 41 4.26 7.25 3.72
N ALA A 42 5.18 7.70 2.86
CA ALA A 42 6.24 6.85 2.30
C ALA A 42 7.22 6.38 3.37
N ALA A 43 7.77 7.30 4.17
CA ALA A 43 8.72 6.98 5.23
C ALA A 43 8.07 6.13 6.34
N TYR A 44 6.91 6.54 6.82
CA TYR A 44 6.15 5.82 7.83
C TYR A 44 5.71 4.44 7.34
N GLY A 45 5.30 4.32 6.09
CA GLY A 45 4.90 3.06 5.48
C GLY A 45 6.01 2.01 5.49
N LEU A 46 7.24 2.38 5.15
CA LEU A 46 8.40 1.48 5.20
C LEU A 46 8.71 1.03 6.64
N LEU A 47 8.63 1.96 7.60
CA LEU A 47 8.80 1.63 9.02
C LEU A 47 7.69 0.69 9.49
N LEU A 48 6.45 0.93 9.10
CA LEU A 48 5.32 0.06 9.43
C LEU A 48 5.48 -1.35 8.88
N VAL A 49 5.99 -1.52 7.66
CA VAL A 49 6.26 -2.85 7.10
C VAL A 49 7.17 -3.66 8.01
N LEU A 50 8.24 -3.05 8.55
CA LEU A 50 9.14 -3.70 9.51
C LEU A 50 8.40 -4.07 10.80
N VAL A 51 7.74 -3.09 11.42
CA VAL A 51 7.04 -3.28 12.71
C VAL A 51 5.94 -4.33 12.58
N ILE A 52 5.12 -4.25 11.55
CA ILE A 52 4.02 -5.20 11.29
C ILE A 52 4.59 -6.60 11.01
N SER A 53 5.67 -6.71 10.23
CA SER A 53 6.30 -8.01 9.97
C SER A 53 6.81 -8.63 11.26
N PHE A 54 7.45 -7.85 12.13
CA PHE A 54 7.91 -8.32 13.43
C PHE A 54 6.76 -8.78 14.33
N LEU A 55 5.73 -7.95 14.48
CA LEU A 55 4.57 -8.30 15.31
C LEU A 55 3.79 -9.50 14.76
N THR A 56 3.61 -9.56 13.44
CA THR A 56 2.93 -10.67 12.76
C THR A 56 3.62 -11.99 13.07
N VAL A 57 4.93 -12.03 12.96
CA VAL A 57 5.70 -13.24 13.25
C VAL A 57 5.66 -13.56 14.74
N GLY A 58 5.79 -12.56 15.62
CA GLY A 58 5.72 -12.75 17.08
C GLY A 58 4.43 -13.41 17.54
N VAL A 59 3.28 -13.07 16.96
CA VAL A 59 1.98 -13.68 17.30
C VAL A 59 1.95 -15.20 17.04
N PHE A 60 2.76 -15.70 16.11
CA PHE A 60 2.75 -17.09 15.69
C PHE A 60 4.01 -17.89 16.05
N SER A 61 5.16 -17.22 16.31
CA SER A 61 6.44 -17.88 16.54
C SER A 61 6.47 -18.74 17.80
N ASP A 62 5.86 -18.24 18.88
CA ASP A 62 5.90 -18.91 20.18
C ASP A 62 5.25 -20.29 20.16
N GLU A 63 4.21 -20.45 19.36
CA GLU A 63 3.50 -21.73 19.23
C GLU A 63 4.20 -22.69 18.27
N MET A 64 4.98 -22.21 17.32
CA MET A 64 5.68 -23.06 16.37
C MET A 64 6.98 -23.64 16.91
N ASN A 65 7.60 -22.96 17.89
CA ASN A 65 8.90 -23.33 18.44
C ASN A 65 8.83 -24.00 19.81
N SER A 66 7.64 -24.11 20.44
CA SER A 66 7.48 -24.66 21.80
C SER A 66 6.72 -25.97 21.82
N GLU A 67 6.84 -26.71 22.94
CA GLU A 67 6.06 -27.91 23.23
C GLU A 67 4.53 -27.65 23.22
N SER A 68 4.13 -26.40 23.41
CA SER A 68 2.73 -25.94 23.29
C SER A 68 2.12 -26.20 21.92
N ARG A 69 2.93 -26.40 20.87
CA ARG A 69 2.47 -26.76 19.54
C ARG A 69 1.59 -28.01 19.55
N PHE A 70 1.99 -29.06 20.27
CA PHE A 70 1.23 -30.30 20.34
C PHE A 70 -0.13 -30.07 21.02
N VAL A 71 -0.16 -29.26 22.08
CA VAL A 71 -1.39 -28.92 22.79
C VAL A 71 -2.33 -28.10 21.90
N TYR A 72 -1.80 -27.13 21.17
CA TYR A 72 -2.58 -26.31 20.25
C TYR A 72 -3.23 -27.10 19.12
N TYR A 73 -2.48 -28.01 18.49
CA TYR A 73 -2.99 -28.84 17.39
C TYR A 73 -3.85 -30.01 17.85
N SER A 74 -3.75 -30.46 19.11
CA SER A 74 -4.62 -31.52 19.68
C SER A 74 -6.00 -31.01 20.06
N THR A 75 -6.19 -29.69 20.22
CA THR A 75 -7.50 -29.13 20.54
C THR A 75 -8.40 -29.02 19.31
N LYS A 76 -9.69 -29.32 19.47
CA LYS A 76 -10.69 -29.32 18.38
C LYS A 76 -10.76 -27.99 17.59
N TYR A 77 -10.53 -26.87 18.26
CA TYR A 77 -10.71 -25.52 17.70
C TYR A 77 -9.41 -24.76 17.50
N GLY A 78 -8.27 -25.23 18.00
CA GLY A 78 -6.96 -24.57 17.87
C GLY A 78 -6.61 -24.26 16.42
N PRO A 79 -6.52 -25.29 15.54
CA PRO A 79 -6.09 -25.09 14.14
C PRO A 79 -7.08 -24.28 13.28
N THR A 80 -8.33 -24.14 13.73
CA THR A 80 -9.39 -23.47 12.96
C THR A 80 -9.72 -22.09 13.52
N ARG A 81 -10.41 -22.04 14.65
CA ARG A 81 -10.84 -20.78 15.27
C ARG A 81 -9.65 -20.00 15.84
N GLY A 82 -8.67 -20.70 16.44
CA GLY A 82 -7.47 -20.07 16.97
C GLY A 82 -6.64 -19.40 15.88
N ALA A 83 -6.38 -20.08 14.76
CA ALA A 83 -5.68 -19.50 13.63
C ALA A 83 -6.42 -18.29 13.03
N ALA A 84 -7.76 -18.39 12.87
CA ALA A 84 -8.56 -17.28 12.39
C ALA A 84 -8.52 -16.06 13.34
N ALA A 85 -8.62 -16.28 14.65
CA ALA A 85 -8.56 -15.23 15.65
C ALA A 85 -7.19 -14.51 15.63
N LYS A 86 -6.10 -15.26 15.48
CA LYS A 86 -4.75 -14.67 15.38
C LYS A 86 -4.54 -13.87 14.11
N ILE A 87 -4.99 -14.39 12.97
CA ILE A 87 -4.94 -13.64 11.71
C ILE A 87 -5.73 -12.33 11.87
N LEU A 88 -6.94 -12.39 12.45
CA LEU A 88 -7.74 -11.21 12.70
C LEU A 88 -7.03 -10.23 13.65
N ALA A 89 -6.40 -10.71 14.72
CA ALA A 89 -5.65 -9.90 15.66
C ALA A 89 -4.50 -9.14 14.96
N VAL A 90 -3.75 -9.81 14.06
CA VAL A 90 -2.69 -9.17 13.26
C VAL A 90 -3.25 -8.03 12.41
N PHE A 91 -4.39 -8.25 11.72
CA PHE A 91 -5.02 -7.21 10.92
C PHE A 91 -5.57 -6.05 11.76
N ILE A 92 -6.10 -6.32 12.94
CA ILE A 92 -6.54 -5.27 13.88
C ILE A 92 -5.34 -4.44 14.35
N ILE A 93 -4.25 -5.09 14.76
CA ILE A 93 -3.02 -4.41 15.20
C ILE A 93 -2.45 -3.57 14.06
N ALA A 94 -2.34 -4.12 12.85
CA ALA A 94 -1.87 -3.40 11.68
C ALA A 94 -2.73 -2.17 11.37
N THR A 95 -4.06 -2.31 11.46
CA THR A 95 -5.02 -1.22 11.28
C THR A 95 -4.83 -0.13 12.34
N MET A 96 -4.73 -0.50 13.61
CA MET A 96 -4.55 0.46 14.71
C MET A 96 -3.22 1.22 14.55
N LEU A 97 -2.13 0.52 14.24
CA LEU A 97 -0.81 1.14 14.03
C LEU A 97 -0.84 2.11 12.86
N TYR A 98 -1.43 1.71 11.74
CA TYR A 98 -1.51 2.57 10.56
C TYR A 98 -2.28 3.86 10.86
N TRP A 99 -3.51 3.72 11.36
CA TRP A 99 -4.38 4.87 11.60
C TRP A 99 -3.91 5.77 12.74
N SER A 100 -3.30 5.22 13.80
CA SER A 100 -2.74 6.03 14.89
C SER A 100 -1.61 6.94 14.40
N GLY A 101 -0.69 6.43 13.58
CA GLY A 101 0.41 7.24 13.06
C GLY A 101 -0.06 8.27 12.03
N MET A 102 -0.96 7.88 11.11
CA MET A 102 -1.51 8.83 10.14
C MET A 102 -2.37 9.91 10.81
N LEU A 103 -3.14 9.56 11.83
CA LEU A 103 -3.91 10.52 12.64
C LEU A 103 -2.98 11.51 13.36
N LEU A 104 -1.96 10.99 14.04
CA LEU A 104 -1.00 11.82 14.76
C LEU A 104 -0.32 12.81 13.82
N MET A 105 0.17 12.33 12.68
CA MET A 105 0.76 13.17 11.63
C MET A 105 -0.22 14.25 11.15
N SER A 106 -1.46 13.86 10.87
CA SER A 106 -2.49 14.79 10.41
C SER A 106 -2.81 15.86 11.44
N LEU A 107 -2.92 15.49 12.72
CA LEU A 107 -3.14 16.43 13.81
C LEU A 107 -1.98 17.44 13.94
N MET A 108 -0.74 16.95 13.81
CA MET A 108 0.44 17.84 13.88
C MET A 108 0.51 18.77 12.66
N SER A 109 0.27 18.26 11.45
CA SER A 109 0.34 19.05 10.22
C SER A 109 -0.79 20.11 10.15
N PHE A 110 -2.02 19.65 10.31
CA PHE A 110 -3.18 20.56 10.22
C PHE A 110 -3.29 21.48 11.44
N GLY A 111 -2.87 21.04 12.63
CA GLY A 111 -2.83 21.88 13.83
C GLY A 111 -1.73 22.93 13.78
N GLY A 112 -0.58 22.64 13.13
CA GLY A 112 0.53 23.58 13.01
C GLY A 112 0.45 24.51 11.80
N MET A 113 0.01 24.00 10.64
CA MET A 113 0.02 24.72 9.36
C MET A 113 -1.39 25.12 8.88
N GLY A 114 -2.43 24.64 9.56
CA GLY A 114 -3.82 24.90 9.17
C GLY A 114 -4.31 23.97 8.05
N THR A 115 -5.60 24.10 7.72
CA THR A 115 -6.27 23.33 6.66
C THR A 115 -6.51 24.14 5.39
N GLY A 116 -5.83 25.27 5.24
CA GLY A 116 -5.90 26.11 4.02
C GLY A 116 -5.54 25.30 2.77
N GLY A 117 -6.10 25.68 1.64
CA GLY A 117 -5.81 25.06 0.35
C GLY A 117 -6.36 23.64 0.16
N ALA A 118 -7.20 23.12 1.07
CA ALA A 118 -7.77 21.77 0.96
C ALA A 118 -8.48 21.52 -0.38
N PHE A 119 -9.17 22.54 -0.89
CA PHE A 119 -9.93 22.47 -2.14
C PHE A 119 -9.17 23.05 -3.34
N ALA A 120 -7.97 23.58 -3.13
CA ALA A 120 -7.11 24.00 -4.23
C ALA A 120 -6.69 22.82 -5.09
N SER A 121 -6.48 23.07 -6.38
CA SER A 121 -6.12 22.05 -7.34
C SER A 121 -4.67 21.57 -7.14
N ILE A 122 -4.43 20.27 -7.22
CA ILE A 122 -3.07 19.70 -7.10
C ILE A 122 -2.13 20.15 -8.23
N GLN A 123 -2.67 20.68 -9.35
CA GLN A 123 -1.89 21.22 -10.46
C GLN A 123 -1.08 22.46 -10.08
N THR A 124 -1.41 23.15 -9.00
CA THR A 124 -0.60 24.25 -8.46
C THR A 124 0.77 23.79 -7.98
N GLU A 125 0.86 22.54 -7.51
CA GLU A 125 2.12 21.89 -7.11
C GLU A 125 2.68 21.00 -8.23
N SER A 126 1.82 20.27 -8.93
CA SER A 126 2.16 19.28 -9.93
C SER A 126 1.47 19.60 -11.27
N PRO A 127 2.00 20.56 -12.06
CA PRO A 127 1.34 21.04 -13.29
C PRO A 127 1.11 19.94 -14.33
N TYR A 128 1.90 18.86 -14.26
CA TYR A 128 1.82 17.72 -15.20
C TYR A 128 0.89 16.60 -14.76
N SER A 129 0.30 16.71 -13.56
CA SER A 129 -0.63 15.70 -13.06
C SER A 129 -1.89 15.63 -13.95
N MET A 130 -2.21 14.41 -14.39
CA MET A 130 -3.44 14.14 -15.17
C MET A 130 -4.70 14.06 -14.28
N TYR A 131 -4.53 14.09 -12.97
CA TYR A 131 -5.63 13.92 -12.03
C TYR A 131 -6.25 15.28 -11.72
N GLY A 132 -7.51 15.50 -12.13
CA GLY A 132 -8.29 16.68 -11.74
C GLY A 132 -8.78 16.54 -10.30
N LEU A 133 -7.86 16.52 -9.34
CA LEU A 133 -8.12 16.35 -7.92
C LEU A 133 -7.74 17.61 -7.15
N ASN A 134 -8.36 17.78 -5.99
CA ASN A 134 -7.92 18.75 -5.00
C ASN A 134 -6.95 18.11 -3.96
N PHE A 135 -6.35 18.93 -3.10
CA PHE A 135 -5.40 18.42 -2.11
C PHE A 135 -6.06 17.49 -1.09
N LEU A 136 -7.31 17.69 -0.71
CA LEU A 136 -8.04 16.83 0.19
C LEU A 136 -8.27 15.43 -0.44
N GLU A 137 -8.68 15.39 -1.71
CA GLU A 137 -8.87 14.13 -2.44
C GLU A 137 -7.55 13.37 -2.58
N ARG A 138 -6.45 14.07 -2.88
CA ARG A 138 -5.11 13.48 -2.90
C ARG A 138 -4.74 12.88 -1.54
N TYR A 139 -4.99 13.62 -0.47
CA TYR A 139 -4.75 13.17 0.90
C TYR A 139 -5.53 11.89 1.22
N LEU A 140 -6.81 11.83 0.90
CA LEU A 140 -7.64 10.63 1.10
C LEU A 140 -7.13 9.43 0.28
N LEU A 141 -6.65 9.65 -0.94
CA LEU A 141 -6.05 8.59 -1.74
C LEU A 141 -4.72 8.09 -1.16
N ILE A 142 -3.89 8.96 -0.59
CA ILE A 142 -2.68 8.57 0.12
C ILE A 142 -3.04 7.70 1.34
N LEU A 143 -4.04 8.10 2.13
CA LEU A 143 -4.52 7.30 3.27
C LEU A 143 -5.02 5.92 2.83
N LEU A 144 -5.87 5.87 1.81
CA LEU A 144 -6.45 4.61 1.33
C LEU A 144 -5.36 3.67 0.77
N SER A 145 -4.49 4.19 -0.06
CA SER A 145 -3.42 3.43 -0.71
C SER A 145 -2.42 2.88 0.32
N GLY A 146 -1.97 3.71 1.26
CA GLY A 146 -1.08 3.28 2.34
C GLY A 146 -1.71 2.24 3.25
N TYR A 147 -3.02 2.36 3.52
CA TYR A 147 -3.75 1.35 4.29
C TYR A 147 -3.79 -0.01 3.58
N VAL A 148 -4.06 -0.02 2.27
CA VAL A 148 -4.01 -1.25 1.47
C VAL A 148 -2.60 -1.87 1.50
N ALA A 149 -1.54 -1.07 1.38
CA ALA A 149 -0.16 -1.53 1.47
C ALA A 149 0.15 -2.14 2.84
N CYS A 150 -0.32 -1.51 3.92
CA CYS A 150 -0.18 -1.97 5.29
C CYS A 150 -0.83 -3.35 5.49
N LEU A 151 -2.08 -3.52 5.06
CA LEU A 151 -2.78 -4.81 5.15
C LEU A 151 -2.12 -5.87 4.27
N PHE A 152 -1.67 -5.50 3.06
CA PHE A 152 -0.98 -6.44 2.17
C PHE A 152 0.35 -6.89 2.76
N SER A 153 1.12 -6.02 3.43
CA SER A 153 2.36 -6.39 4.10
C SER A 153 2.12 -7.40 5.22
N ALA A 154 1.07 -7.20 6.03
CA ALA A 154 0.65 -8.14 7.07
C ALA A 154 0.28 -9.51 6.49
N GLY A 155 -0.59 -9.52 5.46
CA GLY A 155 -0.99 -10.75 4.77
C GLY A 155 0.17 -11.50 4.12
N MET A 156 1.08 -10.75 3.48
CA MET A 156 2.26 -11.33 2.85
C MET A 156 3.23 -11.92 3.86
N THR A 157 3.48 -11.23 4.98
CA THR A 157 4.32 -11.75 6.07
C THR A 157 3.74 -13.03 6.67
N LEU A 158 2.41 -13.07 6.89
CA LEU A 158 1.72 -14.29 7.32
C LEU A 158 1.94 -15.45 6.34
N LEU A 159 1.75 -15.21 5.05
CA LEU A 159 1.93 -16.21 4.01
C LEU A 159 3.37 -16.73 3.97
N LEU A 160 4.33 -15.83 4.02
CA LEU A 160 5.75 -16.18 4.03
C LEU A 160 6.12 -16.98 5.27
N PHE A 161 5.63 -16.59 6.45
CA PHE A 161 5.86 -17.32 7.68
C PHE A 161 5.34 -18.77 7.62
N VAL A 162 4.12 -18.95 7.11
CA VAL A 162 3.55 -20.28 6.91
C VAL A 162 4.38 -21.14 5.95
N LYS A 163 4.92 -20.54 4.91
CA LYS A 163 5.70 -21.24 3.88
C LYS A 163 7.13 -21.55 4.33
N THR A 164 7.81 -20.61 4.94
CA THR A 164 9.22 -20.73 5.34
C THR A 164 9.40 -21.39 6.70
N LYS A 165 8.38 -21.35 7.55
CA LYS A 165 8.43 -21.79 8.96
C LYS A 165 9.57 -21.12 9.77
N SER A 166 10.08 -20.02 9.27
CA SER A 166 11.17 -19.25 9.85
C SER A 166 10.75 -17.80 10.03
N ALA A 167 10.85 -17.33 11.26
CA ALA A 167 10.55 -15.95 11.63
C ALA A 167 11.41 -14.94 10.85
N ILE A 168 12.73 -15.19 10.87
CA ILE A 168 13.71 -14.31 10.23
C ILE A 168 13.48 -14.25 8.72
N SER A 169 13.28 -15.41 8.07
CA SER A 169 13.05 -15.46 6.63
C SER A 169 11.77 -14.72 6.22
N ALA A 170 10.69 -14.90 6.99
CA ALA A 170 9.42 -14.23 6.69
C ALA A 170 9.52 -12.70 6.79
N MET A 171 10.16 -12.19 7.86
CA MET A 171 10.39 -10.76 8.05
C MET A 171 11.31 -10.18 6.96
N SER A 172 12.45 -10.84 6.71
CA SER A 172 13.44 -10.36 5.74
C SER A 172 12.89 -10.31 4.32
N ILE A 173 12.19 -11.37 3.88
CA ILE A 173 11.60 -11.41 2.53
C ILE A 173 10.48 -10.38 2.41
N SER A 174 9.62 -10.23 3.43
CA SER A 174 8.56 -9.23 3.41
C SER A 174 9.14 -7.81 3.31
N PHE A 175 10.16 -7.49 4.10
CA PHE A 175 10.82 -6.19 4.03
C PHE A 175 11.53 -5.98 2.68
N LEU A 176 12.24 -6.99 2.18
CA LEU A 176 12.94 -6.91 0.90
C LEU A 176 11.97 -6.66 -0.27
N LEU A 177 10.75 -7.19 -0.19
CA LEU A 177 9.71 -6.99 -1.19
C LEU A 177 9.25 -5.51 -1.25
N PHE A 178 9.23 -4.81 -0.13
CA PHE A 178 8.83 -3.41 -0.07
C PHE A 178 10.00 -2.43 -0.23
N ALA A 179 11.17 -2.73 0.36
CA ALA A 179 12.33 -1.84 0.34
C ALA A 179 13.39 -2.27 -0.70
N GLY A 180 13.57 -3.57 -0.91
CA GLY A 180 14.63 -4.09 -1.76
C GLY A 180 14.31 -4.10 -3.24
N LEU A 181 13.08 -4.45 -3.63
CA LEU A 181 12.69 -4.47 -5.05
C LEU A 181 12.86 -3.12 -5.76
N PRO A 182 12.48 -1.99 -5.15
CA PRO A 182 12.73 -0.68 -5.73
C PRO A 182 14.21 -0.38 -5.98
N LEU A 183 15.10 -0.88 -5.10
CA LEU A 183 16.54 -0.67 -5.19
C LEU A 183 17.21 -1.54 -6.26
N LEU A 184 16.72 -2.77 -6.45
CA LEU A 184 17.28 -3.72 -7.42
C LEU A 184 16.92 -3.39 -8.87
N ALA A 185 15.84 -2.65 -9.08
CA ALA A 185 15.31 -2.35 -10.41
C ALA A 185 15.96 -1.13 -11.07
N GLY A 186 17.26 -0.96 -10.95
CA GLY A 186 18.02 0.14 -11.57
C GLY A 186 18.18 0.03 -13.10
N ASN A 187 17.75 -1.07 -13.73
CA ASN A 187 17.88 -1.28 -15.17
C ASN A 187 16.57 -0.98 -15.91
N ASP A 188 16.64 -0.31 -17.03
CA ASP A 188 15.50 0.11 -17.88
C ASP A 188 14.58 -1.07 -18.27
N ALA A 189 15.13 -2.28 -18.41
CA ALA A 189 14.37 -3.49 -18.73
C ALA A 189 13.31 -3.85 -17.66
N PHE A 190 13.52 -3.46 -16.40
CA PHE A 190 12.62 -3.74 -15.28
C PHE A 190 11.77 -2.53 -14.87
N GLU A 191 11.83 -1.43 -15.59
CA GLU A 191 11.10 -0.21 -15.23
C GLU A 191 9.60 -0.44 -15.13
N SER A 192 9.01 -1.17 -16.06
CA SER A 192 7.58 -1.49 -16.05
C SER A 192 7.18 -2.33 -14.81
N PHE A 193 8.06 -3.24 -14.37
CA PHE A 193 7.84 -4.03 -13.16
C PHE A 193 7.99 -3.20 -11.89
N ARG A 194 9.03 -2.35 -11.83
CA ARG A 194 9.26 -1.41 -10.72
C ARG A 194 8.06 -0.49 -10.47
N MET A 195 7.37 -0.12 -11.54
CA MET A 195 6.19 0.74 -11.47
C MET A 195 4.98 0.08 -10.80
N LEU A 196 4.99 -1.26 -10.68
CA LEU A 196 3.90 -2.06 -10.09
C LEU A 196 4.27 -2.70 -8.75
N THR A 197 5.43 -2.41 -8.19
CA THR A 197 5.86 -2.93 -6.89
C THR A 197 5.00 -2.39 -5.74
N PRO A 198 4.83 -3.14 -4.62
CA PRO A 198 3.92 -2.77 -3.54
C PRO A 198 4.32 -1.49 -2.79
N ASP A 199 5.61 -1.11 -2.80
CA ASP A 199 6.10 0.15 -2.25
C ASP A 199 5.44 1.38 -2.89
N ARG A 200 5.06 1.27 -4.17
CA ARG A 200 4.39 2.35 -4.91
C ARG A 200 3.04 2.75 -4.32
N LEU A 201 2.44 1.90 -3.50
CA LEU A 201 1.24 2.25 -2.73
C LEU A 201 1.51 3.30 -1.64
N PHE A 202 2.73 3.36 -1.12
CA PHE A 202 3.15 4.42 -0.18
C PHE A 202 3.58 5.70 -0.91
N HIS A 203 3.96 5.60 -2.20
CA HIS A 203 4.46 6.70 -3.02
C HIS A 203 3.38 7.23 -4.01
N VAL A 204 2.13 7.35 -3.55
CA VAL A 204 1.01 7.81 -4.40
C VAL A 204 1.24 9.21 -4.94
N GLN A 205 1.79 10.12 -4.13
CA GLN A 205 2.09 11.48 -4.54
C GLN A 205 3.05 11.49 -5.76
N ASP A 206 4.13 10.71 -5.71
CA ASP A 206 5.07 10.60 -6.82
C ASP A 206 4.44 9.96 -8.06
N ASN A 207 3.54 8.98 -7.83
CA ASN A 207 2.80 8.35 -8.91
C ASN A 207 1.83 9.31 -9.61
N MET A 208 1.30 10.31 -8.90
CA MET A 208 0.41 11.33 -9.44
C MET A 208 1.17 12.40 -10.24
N ASN A 209 2.42 12.69 -9.86
CA ASN A 209 3.25 13.67 -10.54
C ASN A 209 3.67 13.20 -11.95
N ASN A 210 3.75 11.88 -12.16
CA ASN A 210 4.12 11.28 -13.43
C ASN A 210 2.93 10.56 -14.06
N PRO A 211 2.29 11.11 -15.10
CA PRO A 211 1.14 10.48 -15.75
C PRO A 211 1.54 9.16 -16.39
N CYS A 212 1.05 8.06 -15.84
CA CYS A 212 1.24 6.73 -16.37
C CYS A 212 -0.09 6.00 -16.45
N VAL A 213 -0.39 5.46 -17.63
CA VAL A 213 -1.67 4.85 -17.96
C VAL A 213 -1.44 3.45 -18.49
N TYR A 214 -2.14 2.48 -17.91
CA TYR A 214 -2.11 1.09 -18.35
C TYR A 214 -3.36 0.76 -19.15
N GLN A 215 -3.17 -0.02 -20.21
CA GLN A 215 -4.25 -0.49 -21.05
C GLN A 215 -4.30 -2.01 -21.06
N PHE A 216 -5.45 -2.57 -20.70
CA PHE A 216 -5.75 -4.00 -20.74
C PHE A 216 -6.95 -4.21 -21.69
N GLY A 217 -6.66 -4.56 -22.94
CA GLY A 217 -7.71 -4.65 -23.97
C GLY A 217 -8.39 -3.30 -24.20
N THR A 218 -9.66 -3.21 -23.87
CA THR A 218 -10.49 -1.99 -23.98
C THR A 218 -10.46 -1.09 -22.75
N ILE A 219 -10.01 -1.63 -21.61
CA ILE A 219 -10.00 -0.91 -20.32
C ILE A 219 -8.70 -0.13 -20.18
N VAL A 220 -8.81 1.17 -19.95
CA VAL A 220 -7.68 2.06 -19.68
C VAL A 220 -7.82 2.57 -18.25
N CYS A 221 -6.78 2.37 -17.44
CA CYS A 221 -6.78 2.79 -16.02
C CYS A 221 -5.50 3.52 -15.64
N SER A 222 -5.60 4.37 -14.63
CA SER A 222 -4.44 5.06 -14.07
C SER A 222 -3.62 4.11 -13.20
N ARG A 223 -2.33 4.42 -13.04
CA ARG A 223 -1.42 3.66 -12.18
C ARG A 223 -1.94 3.52 -10.76
N VAL A 224 -2.40 4.61 -10.15
CA VAL A 224 -2.87 4.61 -8.76
C VAL A 224 -4.06 3.68 -8.58
N THR A 225 -5.06 3.78 -9.46
CA THR A 225 -6.25 2.91 -9.43
C THR A 225 -5.86 1.45 -9.62
N LEU A 226 -4.96 1.17 -10.58
CA LEU A 226 -4.49 -0.20 -10.84
C LEU A 226 -3.78 -0.79 -9.63
N LEU A 227 -2.88 -0.05 -8.98
CA LEU A 227 -2.14 -0.52 -7.79
C LEU A 227 -3.10 -0.84 -6.64
N ILE A 228 -4.00 0.07 -6.31
CA ILE A 228 -4.97 -0.15 -5.22
C ILE A 228 -5.83 -1.38 -5.52
N ALA A 229 -6.37 -1.51 -6.74
CA ALA A 229 -7.19 -2.66 -7.13
C ALA A 229 -6.39 -3.97 -7.10
N LEU A 230 -5.18 -3.98 -7.66
CA LEU A 230 -4.31 -5.16 -7.72
C LEU A 230 -3.98 -5.69 -6.33
N TYR A 231 -3.52 -4.83 -5.43
CA TYR A 231 -3.10 -5.26 -4.10
C TYR A 231 -4.26 -5.55 -3.16
N SER A 232 -5.41 -4.88 -3.32
CA SER A 232 -6.65 -5.27 -2.63
C SER A 232 -7.12 -6.65 -3.08
N PHE A 233 -7.01 -6.97 -4.37
CA PHE A 233 -7.33 -8.30 -4.89
C PHE A 233 -6.34 -9.36 -4.42
N LEU A 234 -5.04 -9.08 -4.44
CA LEU A 234 -3.98 -9.98 -3.98
C LEU A 234 -4.02 -10.23 -2.46
N LEU A 235 -4.59 -9.33 -1.67
CA LEU A 235 -4.78 -9.53 -0.23
C LEU A 235 -5.66 -10.75 0.06
N ILE A 236 -6.70 -10.99 -0.72
CA ILE A 236 -7.63 -12.10 -0.50
C ILE A 236 -6.91 -13.46 -0.54
N PRO A 237 -6.20 -13.83 -1.64
CA PRO A 237 -5.49 -15.11 -1.68
C PRO A 237 -4.37 -15.20 -0.63
N THR A 238 -3.67 -14.12 -0.28
CA THR A 238 -2.65 -14.18 0.78
C THR A 238 -3.24 -14.59 2.12
N VAL A 239 -4.37 -14.03 2.51
CA VAL A 239 -5.08 -14.38 3.76
C VAL A 239 -5.62 -15.82 3.71
N VAL A 240 -6.28 -16.19 2.61
CA VAL A 240 -6.85 -17.54 2.45
C VAL A 240 -5.77 -18.62 2.47
N LEU A 241 -4.66 -18.40 1.77
CA LEU A 241 -3.55 -19.34 1.73
C LEU A 241 -2.84 -19.44 3.09
N SER A 242 -2.68 -18.31 3.79
CA SER A 242 -2.15 -18.30 5.15
C SER A 242 -3.03 -19.10 6.10
N TYR A 243 -4.34 -18.87 6.10
CA TYR A 243 -5.29 -19.62 6.92
C TYR A 243 -5.26 -21.13 6.61
N ARG A 244 -5.28 -21.51 5.33
CA ARG A 244 -5.19 -22.92 4.91
C ARG A 244 -3.87 -23.56 5.34
N GLY A 245 -2.78 -22.80 5.28
CA GLY A 245 -1.47 -23.27 5.69
C GLY A 245 -1.39 -23.52 7.20
N PHE A 246 -1.92 -22.62 8.02
CA PHE A 246 -2.02 -22.82 9.47
C PHE A 246 -2.93 -24.01 9.82
N ARG A 247 -4.06 -24.17 9.14
CA ARG A 247 -4.97 -25.30 9.36
C ARG A 247 -4.33 -26.63 9.00
N LYS A 248 -3.53 -26.68 7.93
CA LYS A 248 -2.81 -27.89 7.51
C LYS A 248 -1.54 -28.14 8.33
N GLY A 249 -1.14 -27.18 9.14
CA GLY A 249 0.15 -27.01 9.82
C GLY A 249 0.66 -28.10 10.74
N SER A 250 0.07 -29.22 10.59
CA SER A 250 0.52 -30.52 11.00
C SER A 250 1.80 -31.01 10.28
N MET A 251 2.59 -30.15 9.70
CA MET A 251 3.79 -30.64 9.01
C MET A 251 5.04 -30.02 9.57
#